data_86e36416af69615725386a77293b6065
#
_entry.id   86e36416af69615725386a77293b6065
#
_cell.length_a   1.000
_cell.length_b   1.000
_cell.length_c   1.000
_cell.angle_alpha   90.00
_cell.angle_beta   90.00
_cell.angle_gamma   90.00
#
_symmetry.space_group_name_H-M   'P 1'
#
loop_
_entity.id
_entity.type
_entity.pdbx_description
1 polymer ?
#
loop_
_entity_poly.entity_id
_entity_poly.type
_entity_poly.pdbx_seq_one_letter_code
_entity_poly.pdbx_strand_id
1 'polypeptide(L)'
;MALYYTLQNKGGLALAFWACAVGCRPMLALYGILLVYLLVKGYKKENPKGTVWQLVKEKWYWVIGCGAIAISYMALNYARFGNITEFGHNYLPEFTRTKTGQFNLSYLRENLMHYLRLPAAGENGGALSFFSSDGMAFWLIAPIFITMIGVWIYALVKKREGNLTLLIMLPLLAVAHLLIICCHKTLGGWQFGNRYLLDMMPYLFFGLVLWKPKGEKFVQWNTVILVFGFAINLIGTVATYNHWI
;
A
#
# COMPACT_ATOMS: atom_id res chain seq x y z
N MET A 1 10.83 -3.06 6.46
CA MET A 1 11.81 -4.15 6.78
C MET A 1 11.73 -5.30 5.78
N ALA A 2 10.54 -5.85 5.45
CA ALA A 2 10.43 -6.96 4.49
C ALA A 2 11.15 -6.67 3.17
N LEU A 3 10.85 -5.55 2.50
CA LEU A 3 11.49 -5.15 1.24
C LEU A 3 13.02 -4.96 1.39
N TYR A 4 13.47 -4.37 2.49
CA TYR A 4 14.90 -4.18 2.76
C TYR A 4 15.66 -5.51 2.82
N TYR A 5 15.16 -6.49 3.57
CA TYR A 5 15.79 -7.81 3.65
C TYR A 5 15.66 -8.61 2.34
N THR A 6 14.57 -8.38 1.59
CA THR A 6 14.43 -8.95 0.24
C THR A 6 15.56 -8.50 -0.69
N LEU A 7 15.88 -7.19 -0.68
CA LEU A 7 16.96 -6.63 -1.50
C LEU A 7 18.36 -7.09 -1.07
N GLN A 8 18.51 -7.57 0.16
CA GLN A 8 19.73 -8.19 0.69
C GLN A 8 19.78 -9.72 0.50
N ASN A 9 18.86 -10.33 -0.23
CA ASN A 9 18.71 -11.79 -0.37
C ASN A 9 18.56 -12.55 0.96
N LYS A 10 18.14 -11.87 2.04
CA LYS A 10 17.87 -12.48 3.35
C LYS A 10 16.41 -12.95 3.43
N GLY A 11 16.06 -13.94 2.62
CA GLY A 11 14.68 -14.36 2.38
C GLY A 11 13.92 -14.79 3.65
N GLY A 12 14.57 -15.46 4.60
CA GLY A 12 13.91 -15.84 5.87
C GLY A 12 13.41 -14.63 6.66
N LEU A 13 14.26 -13.61 6.84
CA LEU A 13 13.86 -12.36 7.51
C LEU A 13 12.82 -11.57 6.69
N ALA A 14 13.01 -11.53 5.37
CA ALA A 14 12.09 -10.84 4.49
C ALA A 14 10.66 -11.39 4.61
N LEU A 15 10.51 -12.72 4.55
CA LEU A 15 9.21 -13.39 4.63
C LEU A 15 8.62 -13.32 6.05
N ALA A 16 9.45 -13.40 7.11
CA ALA A 16 8.99 -13.23 8.48
C ALA A 16 8.43 -11.82 8.71
N PHE A 17 9.15 -10.76 8.32
CA PHE A 17 8.63 -9.40 8.43
C PHE A 17 7.41 -9.15 7.55
N TRP A 18 7.32 -9.79 6.39
CA TRP A 18 6.12 -9.72 5.56
C TRP A 18 4.93 -10.41 6.24
N ALA A 19 5.11 -11.58 6.84
CA ALA A 19 4.05 -12.25 7.59
C ALA A 19 3.55 -11.39 8.76
N CYS A 20 4.45 -10.74 9.52
CA CYS A 20 4.07 -9.79 10.56
C CYS A 20 3.25 -8.63 9.99
N ALA A 21 3.67 -8.08 8.85
CA ALA A 21 2.97 -6.98 8.21
C ALA A 21 1.56 -7.40 7.73
N VAL A 22 1.42 -8.60 7.16
CA VAL A 22 0.12 -9.18 6.76
C VAL A 22 -0.79 -9.39 7.97
N GLY A 23 -0.24 -9.86 9.09
CA GLY A 23 -1.02 -10.01 10.32
C GLY A 23 -1.56 -8.68 10.86
N CYS A 24 -0.83 -7.57 10.67
CA CYS A 24 -1.32 -6.23 11.03
C CYS A 24 -2.29 -5.66 9.98
N ARG A 25 -2.01 -5.90 8.70
CA ARG A 25 -2.77 -5.39 7.54
C ARG A 25 -2.84 -6.43 6.44
N PRO A 26 -3.94 -7.19 6.34
CA PRO A 26 -4.08 -8.30 5.39
C PRO A 26 -3.83 -7.92 3.93
N MET A 27 -4.10 -6.67 3.55
CA MET A 27 -3.86 -6.15 2.19
C MET A 27 -2.38 -6.22 1.76
N LEU A 28 -1.45 -6.22 2.72
CA LEU A 28 -0.02 -6.37 2.42
C LEU A 28 0.36 -7.76 1.90
N ALA A 29 -0.54 -8.74 1.98
CA ALA A 29 -0.37 -10.05 1.34
C ALA A 29 -0.14 -9.93 -0.17
N LEU A 30 -0.81 -8.97 -0.84
CA LEU A 30 -0.67 -8.70 -2.26
C LEU A 30 0.79 -8.46 -2.67
N TYR A 31 1.56 -7.76 -1.84
CA TYR A 31 2.95 -7.42 -2.13
C TYR A 31 3.94 -8.57 -1.91
N GLY A 32 3.48 -9.70 -1.38
CA GLY A 32 4.26 -10.93 -1.34
C GLY A 32 4.71 -11.38 -2.74
N ILE A 33 3.90 -11.12 -3.76
CA ILE A 33 4.23 -11.38 -5.17
C ILE A 33 5.53 -10.64 -5.57
N LEU A 34 5.63 -9.35 -5.21
CA LEU A 34 6.83 -8.55 -5.48
C LEU A 34 8.04 -9.09 -4.71
N LEU A 35 7.88 -9.41 -3.42
CA LEU A 35 8.97 -9.89 -2.59
C LEU A 35 9.51 -11.22 -3.11
N VAL A 36 8.63 -12.17 -3.42
CA VAL A 36 9.01 -13.47 -4.01
C VAL A 36 9.72 -13.28 -5.35
N TYR A 37 9.18 -12.43 -6.22
CA TYR A 37 9.83 -12.11 -7.49
C TYR A 37 11.26 -11.59 -7.30
N LEU A 38 11.45 -10.64 -6.37
CA LEU A 38 12.78 -10.06 -6.08
C LEU A 38 13.73 -11.11 -5.48
N LEU A 39 13.27 -11.99 -4.60
CA LEU A 39 14.08 -13.08 -4.02
C LEU A 39 14.49 -14.08 -5.10
N VAL A 40 13.58 -14.46 -6.00
CA VAL A 40 13.91 -15.32 -7.14
C VAL A 40 14.92 -14.66 -8.07
N LYS A 41 14.75 -13.36 -8.33
CA LYS A 41 15.71 -12.59 -9.15
C LYS A 41 17.08 -12.50 -8.49
N GLY A 42 17.14 -12.27 -7.19
CA GLY A 42 18.38 -12.26 -6.41
C GLY A 42 19.10 -13.61 -6.48
N TYR A 43 18.37 -14.70 -6.24
CA TYR A 43 18.92 -16.06 -6.35
C TYR A 43 19.48 -16.36 -7.74
N LYS A 44 18.76 -16.00 -8.81
CA LYS A 44 19.20 -16.21 -10.19
C LYS A 44 20.43 -15.37 -10.56
N LYS A 45 20.62 -14.22 -9.91
CA LYS A 45 21.84 -13.41 -10.10
C LYS A 45 23.08 -14.11 -9.54
N GLU A 46 22.95 -14.79 -8.40
CA GLU A 46 24.01 -15.58 -7.78
C GLU A 46 24.18 -16.95 -8.46
N ASN A 47 23.09 -17.52 -8.94
CA ASN A 47 23.02 -18.84 -9.59
C ASN A 47 22.37 -18.74 -10.99
N PRO A 48 23.09 -18.32 -12.03
CA PRO A 48 22.50 -18.04 -13.36
C PRO A 48 21.78 -19.24 -14.00
N LYS A 49 22.23 -20.46 -13.71
CA LYS A 49 21.62 -21.72 -14.19
C LYS A 49 20.60 -22.31 -13.20
N GLY A 50 20.43 -21.65 -12.04
CA GLY A 50 19.55 -22.12 -10.99
C GLY A 50 18.07 -22.03 -11.38
N THR A 51 17.31 -23.05 -11.04
CA THR A 51 15.84 -23.08 -11.22
C THR A 51 15.12 -22.59 -9.96
N VAL A 52 13.88 -22.16 -10.11
CA VAL A 52 13.02 -21.81 -8.95
C VAL A 52 12.85 -23.02 -8.01
N TRP A 53 12.81 -24.23 -8.57
CA TRP A 53 12.72 -25.47 -7.79
C TRP A 53 13.95 -25.74 -6.94
N GLN A 54 15.13 -25.43 -7.46
CA GLN A 54 16.39 -25.49 -6.70
C GLN A 54 16.39 -24.46 -5.57
N LEU A 55 15.97 -23.21 -5.84
CA LEU A 55 15.79 -22.20 -4.78
C LEU A 55 14.88 -22.72 -3.66
N VAL A 56 13.74 -23.31 -3.99
CA VAL A 56 12.80 -23.85 -2.98
C VAL A 56 13.47 -24.96 -2.17
N LYS A 57 14.19 -25.88 -2.83
CA LYS A 57 14.89 -26.97 -2.15
C LYS A 57 16.03 -26.49 -1.24
N GLU A 58 16.82 -25.52 -1.69
CA GLU A 58 17.97 -24.99 -0.94
C GLU A 58 17.58 -24.06 0.18
N LYS A 59 16.49 -23.30 -0.01
CA LYS A 59 16.06 -22.22 0.89
C LYS A 59 14.70 -22.47 1.55
N TRP A 60 14.26 -23.73 1.61
CA TRP A 60 12.97 -24.12 2.20
C TRP A 60 12.75 -23.55 3.61
N TYR A 61 13.84 -23.43 4.38
CA TYR A 61 13.80 -22.88 5.74
C TYR A 61 13.40 -21.39 5.79
N TRP A 62 13.43 -20.66 4.67
CA TRP A 62 12.95 -19.28 4.61
C TRP A 62 11.46 -19.16 4.96
N VAL A 63 10.68 -20.19 4.66
CA VAL A 63 9.25 -20.18 4.92
C VAL A 63 8.89 -20.60 6.37
N ILE A 64 9.84 -21.13 7.15
CA ILE A 64 9.56 -21.59 8.52
C ILE A 64 9.12 -20.43 9.40
N GLY A 65 9.89 -19.33 9.44
CA GLY A 65 9.55 -18.17 10.25
C GLY A 65 8.23 -17.52 9.80
N CYS A 66 8.02 -17.40 8.50
CA CYS A 66 6.77 -16.93 7.92
C CYS A 66 5.59 -17.84 8.34
N GLY A 67 5.75 -19.15 8.19
CA GLY A 67 4.74 -20.13 8.56
C GLY A 67 4.41 -20.13 10.05
N ALA A 68 5.42 -20.06 10.92
CA ALA A 68 5.22 -19.98 12.37
C ALA A 68 4.42 -18.72 12.76
N ILE A 69 4.74 -17.57 12.17
CA ILE A 69 4.00 -16.31 12.38
C ILE A 69 2.55 -16.45 11.89
N ALA A 70 2.34 -16.99 10.68
CA ALA A 70 1.00 -17.19 10.14
C ALA A 70 0.16 -18.13 11.03
N ILE A 71 0.75 -19.24 11.48
CA ILE A 71 0.09 -20.19 12.41
C ILE A 71 -0.25 -19.50 13.73
N SER A 72 0.64 -18.65 14.28
CA SER A 72 0.36 -17.93 15.52
C SER A 72 -0.84 -16.98 15.38
N TYR A 73 -0.97 -16.27 14.26
CA TYR A 73 -2.16 -15.44 13.98
C TYR A 73 -3.43 -16.29 13.83
N MET A 74 -3.34 -17.42 13.11
CA MET A 74 -4.48 -18.33 12.96
C MET A 74 -4.92 -18.91 14.31
N ALA A 75 -3.97 -19.27 15.19
CA ALA A 75 -4.26 -19.77 16.53
C ALA A 75 -4.92 -18.69 17.40
N LEU A 76 -4.41 -17.45 17.35
CA LEU A 76 -5.01 -16.32 18.05
C LEU A 76 -6.43 -16.01 17.55
N ASN A 77 -6.65 -16.04 16.24
CA ASN A 77 -7.97 -15.83 15.64
C ASN A 77 -8.93 -16.92 16.08
N TYR A 78 -8.48 -18.19 16.05
CA TYR A 78 -9.31 -19.31 16.51
C TYR A 78 -9.65 -19.19 17.99
N ALA A 79 -8.68 -18.85 18.85
CA ALA A 79 -8.92 -18.68 20.28
C ALA A 79 -9.89 -17.53 20.59
N ARG A 80 -9.91 -16.46 19.78
CA ARG A 80 -10.77 -15.28 19.99
C ARG A 80 -12.14 -15.40 19.35
N PHE A 81 -12.23 -16.00 18.18
CA PHE A 81 -13.41 -15.95 17.32
C PHE A 81 -13.92 -17.34 16.90
N GLY A 82 -13.25 -18.44 17.28
CA GLY A 82 -13.59 -19.79 16.83
C GLY A 82 -13.34 -20.05 15.33
N ASN A 83 -12.66 -19.11 14.64
CA ASN A 83 -12.39 -19.19 13.22
C ASN A 83 -10.97 -18.68 12.91
N ILE A 84 -10.18 -19.46 12.20
CA ILE A 84 -8.77 -19.15 11.88
C ILE A 84 -8.59 -17.95 10.94
N THR A 85 -9.61 -17.58 10.16
CA THR A 85 -9.58 -16.49 9.18
C THR A 85 -10.33 -15.25 9.64
N GLU A 86 -10.91 -15.27 10.84
CA GLU A 86 -11.66 -14.12 11.37
C GLU A 86 -10.72 -13.14 12.10
N PHE A 87 -10.73 -11.88 11.65
CA PHE A 87 -9.94 -10.81 12.24
C PHE A 87 -10.77 -9.85 13.13
N GLY A 88 -12.03 -10.19 13.39
CA GLY A 88 -12.93 -9.42 14.24
C GLY A 88 -13.73 -8.35 13.50
N HIS A 89 -13.45 -8.06 12.25
CA HIS A 89 -14.18 -7.04 11.47
C HIS A 89 -15.66 -7.41 11.29
N ASN A 90 -15.97 -8.69 11.08
CA ASN A 90 -17.34 -9.15 10.88
C ASN A 90 -18.24 -8.95 12.10
N TYR A 91 -17.66 -8.71 13.29
CA TYR A 91 -18.42 -8.42 14.52
C TYR A 91 -18.69 -6.93 14.72
N LEU A 92 -18.11 -6.06 13.89
CA LEU A 92 -18.36 -4.62 13.98
C LEU A 92 -19.77 -4.28 13.45
N PRO A 93 -20.49 -3.35 14.10
CA PRO A 93 -21.88 -3.00 13.73
C PRO A 93 -22.05 -2.59 12.26
N GLU A 94 -21.06 -1.93 11.68
CA GLU A 94 -21.08 -1.52 10.27
C GLU A 94 -21.08 -2.69 9.29
N PHE A 95 -20.57 -3.87 9.69
CA PHE A 95 -20.56 -5.07 8.84
C PHE A 95 -21.71 -6.02 9.17
N THR A 96 -22.09 -6.17 10.45
CA THR A 96 -23.20 -7.05 10.86
C THR A 96 -24.56 -6.57 10.33
N ARG A 97 -24.72 -5.25 10.14
CA ARG A 97 -25.96 -4.63 9.65
C ARG A 97 -26.07 -4.56 8.13
N THR A 98 -25.03 -4.96 7.38
CA THR A 98 -25.07 -4.91 5.92
C THR A 98 -25.48 -6.22 5.29
N LYS A 99 -26.38 -6.12 4.28
CA LYS A 99 -26.75 -7.27 3.43
C LYS A 99 -25.63 -7.70 2.47
N THR A 100 -24.69 -6.81 2.15
CA THR A 100 -23.65 -7.00 1.13
C THR A 100 -22.28 -7.41 1.68
N GLY A 101 -22.15 -7.48 3.02
CA GLY A 101 -20.91 -7.89 3.68
C GLY A 101 -19.78 -6.86 3.61
N GLN A 102 -18.58 -7.29 4.01
CA GLN A 102 -17.40 -6.44 4.12
C GLN A 102 -16.83 -6.03 2.75
N PHE A 103 -16.84 -6.92 1.78
CA PHE A 103 -16.33 -6.68 0.42
C PHE A 103 -17.42 -6.92 -0.62
N ASN A 104 -17.68 -5.91 -1.47
CA ASN A 104 -18.63 -6.00 -2.57
C ASN A 104 -18.27 -5.02 -3.69
N LEU A 105 -18.45 -5.44 -4.94
CA LEU A 105 -18.22 -4.59 -6.11
C LEU A 105 -19.16 -3.37 -6.16
N SER A 106 -20.31 -3.42 -5.50
CA SER A 106 -21.23 -2.28 -5.45
C SER A 106 -20.62 -1.04 -4.77
N TYR A 107 -19.63 -1.22 -3.90
CA TYR A 107 -18.93 -0.12 -3.23
C TYR A 107 -17.90 0.58 -4.11
N LEU A 108 -17.42 -0.09 -5.18
CA LEU A 108 -16.27 0.35 -5.97
C LEU A 108 -16.41 1.79 -6.49
N ARG A 109 -17.55 2.11 -7.11
CA ARG A 109 -17.76 3.43 -7.73
C ARG A 109 -17.79 4.54 -6.68
N GLU A 110 -18.55 4.35 -5.62
CA GLU A 110 -18.70 5.35 -4.56
C GLU A 110 -17.36 5.60 -3.85
N ASN A 111 -16.67 4.53 -3.46
CA ASN A 111 -15.40 4.63 -2.77
C ASN A 111 -14.30 5.24 -3.64
N LEU A 112 -14.27 4.93 -4.94
CA LEU A 112 -13.34 5.58 -5.86
C LEU A 112 -13.60 7.09 -5.95
N MET A 113 -14.88 7.50 -5.99
CA MET A 113 -15.23 8.92 -5.98
C MET A 113 -14.84 9.61 -4.67
N HIS A 114 -14.95 8.94 -3.51
CA HIS A 114 -14.45 9.47 -2.23
C HIS A 114 -12.93 9.73 -2.27
N TYR A 115 -12.14 8.82 -2.83
CA TYR A 115 -10.71 9.01 -2.98
C TYR A 115 -10.30 10.10 -3.97
N LEU A 116 -11.20 10.53 -4.84
CA LEU A 116 -10.95 11.57 -5.84
C LEU A 116 -11.57 12.92 -5.47
N ARG A 117 -12.53 12.98 -4.55
CA ARG A 117 -13.25 14.21 -4.20
C ARG A 117 -12.33 15.26 -3.58
N LEU A 118 -12.48 16.49 -4.05
CA LEU A 118 -11.79 17.66 -3.50
C LEU A 118 -12.53 18.22 -2.27
N PRO A 119 -11.83 18.95 -1.39
CA PRO A 119 -12.49 19.76 -0.37
C PRO A 119 -13.57 20.66 -1.00
N ALA A 120 -14.70 20.79 -0.32
CA ALA A 120 -15.79 21.67 -0.74
C ALA A 120 -15.59 23.09 -0.17
N ALA A 121 -16.24 24.09 -0.76
CA ALA A 121 -16.38 25.40 -0.12
C ALA A 121 -17.35 25.26 1.09
N GLY A 122 -17.04 25.91 2.19
CA GLY A 122 -17.89 25.94 3.37
C GLY A 122 -19.25 26.61 3.07
N GLU A 123 -20.31 26.19 3.73
CA GLU A 123 -21.70 26.59 3.45
C GLU A 123 -21.94 28.10 3.61
N ASN A 124 -21.07 28.84 4.30
CA ASN A 124 -21.26 30.28 4.58
C ASN A 124 -20.19 31.19 3.94
N GLY A 125 -19.63 30.78 2.77
CA GLY A 125 -18.57 31.56 2.12
C GLY A 125 -17.25 31.61 2.89
N GLY A 126 -17.11 30.73 3.87
CA GLY A 126 -15.93 30.60 4.71
C GLY A 126 -14.86 29.67 4.12
N ALA A 127 -13.95 29.23 4.96
CA ALA A 127 -12.83 28.38 4.62
C ALA A 127 -13.28 27.05 3.97
N LEU A 128 -12.35 26.39 3.28
CA LEU A 128 -12.55 25.07 2.69
C LEU A 128 -13.04 24.07 3.75
N SER A 129 -14.10 23.33 3.42
CA SER A 129 -14.58 22.21 4.21
C SER A 129 -13.84 20.94 3.79
N PHE A 130 -13.08 20.39 4.72
CA PHE A 130 -12.41 19.10 4.52
C PHE A 130 -13.35 17.94 4.94
N PHE A 131 -13.29 16.85 4.20
CA PHE A 131 -14.06 15.67 4.55
C PHE A 131 -13.31 14.83 5.59
N SER A 132 -13.91 14.65 6.74
CA SER A 132 -13.38 13.85 7.84
C SER A 132 -13.79 12.38 7.78
N SER A 133 -14.87 12.06 7.04
CA SER A 133 -15.30 10.68 6.83
C SER A 133 -14.72 10.13 5.53
N ASP A 134 -14.10 8.94 5.65
CA ASP A 134 -13.58 8.15 4.53
C ASP A 134 -12.51 8.82 3.65
N GLY A 135 -11.99 9.95 4.10
CA GLY A 135 -10.92 10.69 3.41
C GLY A 135 -11.39 11.48 2.20
N MET A 136 -10.43 12.00 1.45
CA MET A 136 -10.64 12.82 0.25
C MET A 136 -9.51 12.59 -0.75
N ALA A 137 -9.39 13.43 -1.78
CA ALA A 137 -8.39 13.35 -2.84
C ALA A 137 -7.00 12.91 -2.35
N PHE A 138 -6.65 11.64 -2.54
CA PHE A 138 -5.41 11.05 -2.03
C PHE A 138 -4.16 11.74 -2.62
N TRP A 139 -4.26 12.21 -3.84
CA TRP A 139 -3.20 12.94 -4.53
C TRP A 139 -2.99 14.36 -3.97
N LEU A 140 -4.00 14.95 -3.32
CA LEU A 140 -3.89 16.23 -2.61
C LEU A 140 -3.23 16.04 -1.24
N ILE A 141 -3.67 15.03 -0.49
CA ILE A 141 -3.15 14.73 0.85
C ILE A 141 -1.73 14.15 0.80
N ALA A 142 -1.47 13.31 -0.18
CA ALA A 142 -0.16 12.72 -0.41
C ALA A 142 0.30 12.96 -1.86
N PRO A 143 0.71 14.20 -2.20
CA PRO A 143 1.04 14.57 -3.57
C PRO A 143 2.25 13.81 -4.14
N ILE A 144 2.98 13.09 -3.31
CA ILE A 144 4.02 12.13 -3.75
C ILE A 144 3.48 11.08 -4.73
N PHE A 145 2.18 10.74 -4.70
CA PHE A 145 1.57 9.86 -5.69
C PHE A 145 1.67 10.42 -7.11
N ILE A 146 1.53 11.75 -7.27
CA ILE A 146 1.70 12.42 -8.56
C ILE A 146 3.13 12.25 -9.06
N THR A 147 4.11 12.45 -8.19
CA THR A 147 5.53 12.22 -8.51
C THR A 147 5.76 10.77 -8.96
N MET A 148 5.20 9.80 -8.26
CA MET A 148 5.40 8.39 -8.57
C MET A 148 4.80 8.01 -9.92
N ILE A 149 3.61 8.52 -10.24
CA ILE A 149 2.98 8.35 -11.56
C ILE A 149 3.85 8.99 -12.65
N GLY A 150 4.33 10.23 -12.42
CA GLY A 150 5.20 10.93 -13.36
C GLY A 150 6.52 10.18 -13.61
N VAL A 151 7.15 9.66 -12.57
CA VAL A 151 8.39 8.87 -12.68
C VAL A 151 8.15 7.55 -13.42
N TRP A 152 7.03 6.89 -13.17
CA TRP A 152 6.66 5.68 -13.90
C TRP A 152 6.43 5.94 -15.39
N ILE A 153 5.68 7.00 -15.76
CA ILE A 153 5.47 7.41 -17.14
C ILE A 153 6.82 7.75 -17.80
N TYR A 154 7.67 8.50 -17.10
CA TYR A 154 9.02 8.81 -17.58
C TYR A 154 9.85 7.56 -17.86
N ALA A 155 9.80 6.56 -16.97
CA ALA A 155 10.52 5.30 -17.16
C ALA A 155 10.01 4.50 -18.37
N LEU A 156 8.68 4.49 -18.60
CA LEU A 156 8.06 3.88 -19.77
C LEU A 156 8.51 4.55 -21.07
N VAL A 157 8.42 5.89 -21.15
CA VAL A 157 8.75 6.66 -22.35
C VAL A 157 10.24 6.55 -22.69
N LYS A 158 11.10 6.63 -21.70
CA LYS A 158 12.55 6.56 -21.90
C LYS A 158 13.06 5.14 -22.12
N LYS A 159 12.17 4.12 -22.13
CA LYS A 159 12.54 2.70 -22.27
C LYS A 159 13.76 2.37 -21.40
N ARG A 160 13.75 2.88 -20.15
CA ARG A 160 14.91 2.69 -19.28
C ARG A 160 15.21 1.21 -19.20
N GLU A 161 16.45 0.87 -19.53
CA GLU A 161 17.02 -0.45 -19.36
C GLU A 161 16.90 -0.82 -17.87
N GLY A 162 15.86 -1.46 -17.56
CA GLY A 162 15.50 -1.84 -16.22
C GLY A 162 14.46 -2.95 -16.35
N ASN A 163 14.29 -3.72 -15.38
CA ASN A 163 13.41 -4.85 -15.35
C ASN A 163 11.97 -4.46 -15.77
N LEU A 164 11.62 -4.73 -17.04
CA LEU A 164 10.27 -4.51 -17.59
C LEU A 164 9.19 -5.14 -16.70
N THR A 165 9.49 -6.29 -16.11
CA THR A 165 8.59 -6.97 -15.18
C THR A 165 8.26 -6.08 -13.96
N LEU A 166 9.25 -5.40 -13.37
CA LEU A 166 8.98 -4.47 -12.26
C LEU A 166 8.20 -3.23 -12.72
N LEU A 167 8.51 -2.74 -13.93
CA LEU A 167 7.85 -1.58 -14.50
C LEU A 167 6.35 -1.81 -14.73
N ILE A 168 5.95 -3.06 -14.99
CA ILE A 168 4.55 -3.48 -15.12
C ILE A 168 3.97 -3.89 -13.76
N MET A 169 4.70 -4.67 -12.99
CA MET A 169 4.19 -5.30 -11.76
C MET A 169 3.89 -4.27 -10.66
N LEU A 170 4.74 -3.26 -10.45
CA LEU A 170 4.52 -2.28 -9.39
C LEU A 170 3.23 -1.47 -9.57
N PRO A 171 2.97 -0.84 -10.74
CA PRO A 171 1.69 -0.15 -10.94
C PRO A 171 0.50 -1.10 -10.94
N LEU A 172 0.65 -2.32 -11.47
CA LEU A 172 -0.42 -3.32 -11.44
C LEU A 172 -0.81 -3.69 -10.01
N LEU A 173 0.17 -3.90 -9.12
CA LEU A 173 -0.07 -4.16 -7.70
C LEU A 173 -0.71 -2.94 -7.00
N ALA A 174 -0.27 -1.72 -7.33
CA ALA A 174 -0.86 -0.50 -6.78
C ALA A 174 -2.33 -0.32 -7.21
N VAL A 175 -2.64 -0.55 -8.49
CA VAL A 175 -4.01 -0.51 -9.00
C VAL A 175 -4.86 -1.62 -8.39
N ALA A 176 -4.35 -2.85 -8.29
CA ALA A 176 -5.05 -3.95 -7.64
C ALA A 176 -5.35 -3.63 -6.17
N HIS A 177 -4.39 -3.08 -5.45
CA HIS A 177 -4.58 -2.63 -4.07
C HIS A 177 -5.70 -1.58 -3.95
N LEU A 178 -5.66 -0.53 -4.79
CA LEU A 178 -6.69 0.50 -4.84
C LEU A 178 -8.07 -0.09 -5.11
N LEU A 179 -8.20 -0.96 -6.12
CA LEU A 179 -9.47 -1.58 -6.48
C LEU A 179 -10.02 -2.47 -5.36
N ILE A 180 -9.18 -3.27 -4.71
CA ILE A 180 -9.62 -4.11 -3.58
C ILE A 180 -10.10 -3.26 -2.43
N ILE A 181 -9.38 -2.18 -2.07
CA ILE A 181 -9.82 -1.27 -1.01
C ILE A 181 -11.11 -0.56 -1.39
N CYS A 182 -11.29 -0.15 -2.65
CA CYS A 182 -12.54 0.43 -3.11
C CYS A 182 -13.73 -0.55 -3.08
N CYS A 183 -13.47 -1.87 -3.05
CA CYS A 183 -14.52 -2.87 -2.84
C CYS A 183 -14.84 -3.10 -1.36
N HIS A 184 -14.06 -2.55 -0.42
CA HIS A 184 -14.33 -2.63 1.01
C HIS A 184 -15.42 -1.64 1.42
N LYS A 185 -16.31 -2.02 2.33
CA LYS A 185 -17.45 -1.20 2.75
C LYS A 185 -17.06 0.16 3.32
N THR A 186 -15.97 0.22 4.07
CA THR A 186 -15.47 1.45 4.69
C THR A 186 -14.06 1.74 4.19
N LEU A 187 -13.73 3.02 4.03
CA LEU A 187 -12.40 3.49 3.61
C LEU A 187 -11.48 3.84 4.79
N GLY A 188 -11.90 3.48 6.00
CA GLY A 188 -11.13 3.70 7.21
C GLY A 188 -11.82 4.58 8.25
N GLY A 189 -13.04 5.05 7.96
CA GLY A 189 -13.84 5.88 8.84
C GLY A 189 -13.31 7.30 8.99
N TRP A 190 -13.44 7.87 10.18
CA TRP A 190 -13.02 9.25 10.45
C TRP A 190 -11.50 9.43 10.30
N GLN A 191 -11.10 10.26 9.34
CA GLN A 191 -9.70 10.53 9.02
C GLN A 191 -9.57 11.74 8.08
N PHE A 192 -8.53 12.53 8.24
CA PHE A 192 -8.18 13.59 7.30
C PHE A 192 -7.62 13.02 5.97
N GLY A 193 -6.74 12.03 6.07
CA GLY A 193 -6.06 11.42 4.92
C GLY A 193 -6.67 10.09 4.49
N ASN A 194 -5.89 9.30 3.77
CA ASN A 194 -6.29 8.02 3.18
C ASN A 194 -5.38 6.90 3.70
N ARG A 195 -5.55 6.53 4.98
CA ARG A 195 -4.63 5.62 5.69
C ARG A 195 -4.44 4.25 5.02
N TYR A 196 -5.45 3.73 4.33
CA TYR A 196 -5.34 2.44 3.65
C TYR A 196 -4.47 2.51 2.39
N LEU A 197 -4.41 3.65 1.72
CA LEU A 197 -3.53 3.85 0.56
C LEU A 197 -2.05 3.97 0.95
N LEU A 198 -1.75 4.31 2.21
CA LEU A 198 -0.37 4.39 2.69
C LEU A 198 0.34 3.03 2.69
N ASP A 199 -0.40 1.94 2.71
CA ASP A 199 0.16 0.58 2.69
C ASP A 199 0.95 0.29 1.40
N MET A 200 0.63 0.96 0.29
CA MET A 200 1.37 0.82 -0.97
C MET A 200 2.64 1.69 -1.04
N MET A 201 2.78 2.71 -0.17
CA MET A 201 3.86 3.69 -0.25
C MET A 201 5.28 3.10 -0.25
N PRO A 202 5.65 2.12 0.60
CA PRO A 202 7.01 1.56 0.59
C PRO A 202 7.39 0.96 -0.76
N TYR A 203 6.44 0.38 -1.47
CA TYR A 203 6.62 -0.26 -2.77
C TYR A 203 6.68 0.76 -3.90
N LEU A 204 5.88 1.81 -3.81
CA LEU A 204 5.94 2.94 -4.74
C LEU A 204 7.24 3.72 -4.58
N PHE A 205 7.72 3.93 -3.35
CA PHE A 205 9.05 4.51 -3.09
C PHE A 205 10.17 3.66 -3.68
N PHE A 206 10.06 2.34 -3.62
CA PHE A 206 11.00 1.46 -4.29
C PHE A 206 11.05 1.73 -5.80
N GLY A 207 9.90 1.84 -6.46
CA GLY A 207 9.82 2.24 -7.87
C GLY A 207 10.41 3.63 -8.14
N LEU A 208 10.14 4.59 -7.26
CA LEU A 208 10.70 5.94 -7.34
C LEU A 208 12.24 5.91 -7.32
N VAL A 209 12.82 5.16 -6.37
CA VAL A 209 14.28 5.03 -6.26
C VAL A 209 14.90 4.39 -7.51
N LEU A 210 14.23 3.38 -8.08
CA LEU A 210 14.70 2.68 -9.27
C LEU A 210 14.69 3.56 -10.53
N TRP A 211 13.65 4.40 -10.70
CA TRP A 211 13.36 5.04 -11.99
C TRP A 211 13.45 6.56 -11.96
N LYS A 212 13.70 7.18 -10.82
CA LYS A 212 13.76 8.65 -10.73
C LYS A 212 14.71 9.24 -11.78
N PRO A 213 14.32 10.32 -12.45
CA PRO A 213 15.22 11.08 -13.31
C PRO A 213 16.44 11.57 -12.54
N LYS A 214 17.57 11.64 -13.22
CA LYS A 214 18.77 12.30 -12.70
C LYS A 214 18.71 13.78 -13.11
N GLY A 215 18.93 14.70 -12.19
CA GLY A 215 19.05 16.13 -12.50
C GLY A 215 18.36 17.03 -11.49
N GLU A 216 18.83 18.28 -11.42
CA GLU A 216 18.36 19.29 -10.46
C GLU A 216 16.88 19.66 -10.63
N LYS A 217 16.41 19.75 -11.88
CA LYS A 217 14.99 20.06 -12.15
C LYS A 217 14.03 19.07 -11.50
N PHE A 218 14.38 17.78 -11.50
CA PHE A 218 13.56 16.78 -10.83
C PHE A 218 13.55 17.00 -9.31
N VAL A 219 14.70 17.33 -8.72
CA VAL A 219 14.81 17.63 -7.28
C VAL A 219 14.00 18.86 -6.93
N GLN A 220 14.12 19.94 -7.70
CA GLN A 220 13.38 21.19 -7.48
C GLN A 220 11.85 20.95 -7.50
N TRP A 221 11.34 20.28 -8.54
CA TRP A 221 9.90 19.95 -8.64
C TRP A 221 9.41 19.10 -7.48
N ASN A 222 10.18 18.08 -7.10
CA ASN A 222 9.81 17.24 -5.95
C ASN A 222 9.85 18.02 -4.64
N THR A 223 10.79 18.95 -4.47
CA THR A 223 10.83 19.81 -3.29
C THR A 223 9.56 20.64 -3.16
N VAL A 224 9.08 21.25 -4.25
CA VAL A 224 7.82 22.00 -4.26
C VAL A 224 6.64 21.08 -3.88
N ILE A 225 6.54 19.90 -4.49
CA ILE A 225 5.48 18.92 -4.19
C ILE A 225 5.52 18.48 -2.73
N LEU A 226 6.70 18.22 -2.17
CA LEU A 226 6.88 17.80 -0.79
C LEU A 226 6.54 18.94 0.20
N VAL A 227 6.95 20.18 -0.07
CA VAL A 227 6.60 21.33 0.75
C VAL A 227 5.09 21.57 0.76
N PHE A 228 4.44 21.46 -0.41
CA PHE A 228 2.98 21.53 -0.49
C PHE A 228 2.31 20.40 0.32
N GLY A 229 2.78 19.14 0.16
CA GLY A 229 2.26 18.00 0.93
C GLY A 229 2.46 18.18 2.44
N PHE A 230 3.59 18.73 2.86
CA PHE A 230 3.82 19.05 4.27
C PHE A 230 2.83 20.10 4.77
N ALA A 231 2.66 21.20 4.03
CA ALA A 231 1.75 22.28 4.41
C ALA A 231 0.29 21.78 4.55
N ILE A 232 -0.21 21.03 3.56
CA ILE A 232 -1.59 20.52 3.60
C ILE A 232 -1.82 19.53 4.76
N ASN A 233 -0.84 18.66 5.04
CA ASN A 233 -0.93 17.74 6.17
C ASN A 233 -0.81 18.46 7.52
N LEU A 234 0.00 19.52 7.62
CA LEU A 234 0.08 20.36 8.82
C LEU A 234 -1.28 21.03 9.10
N ILE A 235 -1.89 21.63 8.07
CA ILE A 235 -3.23 22.24 8.18
C ILE A 235 -4.25 21.18 8.61
N GLY A 236 -4.27 20.02 7.97
CA GLY A 236 -5.17 18.93 8.31
C GLY A 236 -4.98 18.41 9.74
N THR A 237 -3.73 18.29 10.19
CA THR A 237 -3.43 17.86 11.57
C THR A 237 -3.93 18.90 12.59
N VAL A 238 -3.67 20.17 12.36
CA VAL A 238 -4.16 21.25 13.23
C VAL A 238 -5.68 21.31 13.25
N ALA A 239 -6.32 21.20 12.08
CA ALA A 239 -7.77 21.21 11.95
C ALA A 239 -8.42 20.00 12.67
N THR A 240 -7.84 18.81 12.54
CA THR A 240 -8.29 17.61 13.24
C THR A 240 -8.13 17.74 14.76
N TYR A 241 -6.99 18.25 15.22
CA TYR A 241 -6.71 18.45 16.65
C TYR A 241 -7.68 19.44 17.30
N ASN A 242 -8.03 20.51 16.59
CA ASN A 242 -8.95 21.54 17.08
C ASN A 242 -10.44 21.21 16.80
N HIS A 243 -10.75 20.02 16.30
CA HIS A 243 -12.11 19.60 15.93
C HIS A 243 -12.80 20.57 14.92
N TRP A 244 -12.00 21.15 13.99
CA TRP A 244 -12.55 21.97 12.90
C TRP A 244 -13.06 21.12 11.72
N ILE A 245 -12.69 19.85 11.70
CA ILE A 245 -13.11 18.83 10.72
C ILE A 245 -13.41 17.51 11.42
#